data_75eaed02144eb8ee0b22b1476df02119
#
_entry.id   75eaed02144eb8ee0b22b1476df02119
#
_cell.length_a   1.000
_cell.length_b   1.000
_cell.length_c   1.000
_cell.angle_alpha   90.00
_cell.angle_beta   90.00
_cell.angle_gamma   90.00
#
_symmetry.space_group_name_H-M   'P 1'
#
loop_
_entity.id
_entity.type
_entity.pdbx_description
1 polymer ?
#
loop_
_entity_poly.entity_id
_entity_poly.type
_entity_poly.pdbx_seq_one_letter_code
_entity_poly.pdbx_strand_id
1 'polypeptide(L)'
;MKKGKIFLFSTALLGFLAGPIYGATQEELLQKIEALSKELEALKAQLQEIKQKQVSQEEKVSAVEKTAKSLKENLGNIKIGGDIRTRIDSTRATVKRNAFMLGMMPGMVQFYNQMWGYDLYDMFNQNRTGQVNQIFGPFVSKTKPHKEENDSLWTNRLRLDLSVKPTENTIAKVRLAYNKAWGMGDDYFGPHLFFPMKNNFTYGVKADDSRLYVDRAYFNINELFGKPIWISFGRRPTTHGVPQEIREGVERRDATPTAINIDVPFDGATIGYDYGWGRIRFCYGRGFESGFKMPIDRAKDDVEFYGINWDVYDEGNKFLNFQAFKAQDIFDFPSGDLYMFNPTFGMYMPNSMKPRTNLGDIYEIGLTWTHKKVNFFGLQDTDYFVSLGMSIAEPRAIGEMPFGMYLSNGSNTIPLTMYYTLLNGMSMDPTQVKKSTRTGYAVYAGIRFPIPQVCGAKLGLEYNYGSKWWMPFHVGSDDPYMNKLSTRGHVAEIYWQQDLPVGQKLTKNGRALLRVGFQHYWFNYYGSANWLETPRKISDIEKWVKQANQLMGSDPMAAMGLMQKAMTMYVPIDKMWNLYGSLELFF
;
A
#
# COMPACT_ATOMS: atom_id res chain seq x y z
N MET A 1 -27.86 43.39 7.97
CA MET A 1 -27.77 44.83 7.68
C MET A 1 -28.91 45.34 6.80
N LYS A 2 -30.18 45.12 7.09
CA LYS A 2 -31.36 45.63 6.33
C LYS A 2 -32.48 46.22 7.23
N LYS A 3 -32.30 46.29 8.54
CA LYS A 3 -33.27 46.92 9.46
C LYS A 3 -33.13 48.44 9.60
N GLY A 4 -32.06 49.03 9.11
CA GLY A 4 -31.81 50.50 9.25
C GLY A 4 -32.46 51.38 8.20
N LYS A 5 -32.98 50.85 7.08
CA LYS A 5 -33.57 51.68 6.00
C LYS A 5 -35.07 51.94 6.14
N ILE A 6 -35.78 51.16 6.94
CA ILE A 6 -37.24 51.34 7.15
C ILE A 6 -37.52 52.43 8.19
N PHE A 7 -36.59 52.73 9.12
CA PHE A 7 -36.77 53.74 10.16
C PHE A 7 -36.56 55.19 9.69
N LEU A 8 -35.86 55.38 8.57
CA LEU A 8 -35.59 56.71 8.00
C LEU A 8 -36.75 57.25 7.13
N PHE A 9 -37.65 56.38 6.67
CA PHE A 9 -38.81 56.80 5.87
C PHE A 9 -40.01 57.24 6.70
N SER A 10 -40.15 56.75 7.91
CA SER A 10 -41.26 57.11 8.79
C SER A 10 -41.07 58.47 9.45
N THR A 11 -39.84 58.95 9.62
CA THR A 11 -39.52 60.32 10.20
C THR A 11 -39.63 61.41 9.16
N ALA A 12 -39.48 61.17 7.89
CA ALA A 12 -39.67 62.13 6.83
C ALA A 12 -41.17 62.45 6.58
N LEU A 13 -42.07 61.54 6.86
CA LEU A 13 -43.52 61.72 6.65
C LEU A 13 -44.16 62.56 7.74
N LEU A 14 -43.61 62.57 8.97
CA LEU A 14 -44.09 63.42 10.10
C LEU A 14 -43.61 64.86 10.05
N GLY A 15 -42.55 65.14 9.31
CA GLY A 15 -42.03 66.50 9.12
C GLY A 15 -42.83 67.33 8.09
N PHE A 16 -43.61 66.72 7.24
CA PHE A 16 -44.37 67.43 6.21
C PHE A 16 -45.78 67.86 6.66
N LEU A 17 -46.25 67.45 7.82
CA LEU A 17 -47.61 67.80 8.34
C LEU A 17 -47.61 69.01 9.34
N ALA A 18 -46.46 69.63 9.62
CA ALA A 18 -46.33 70.73 10.58
C ALA A 18 -45.87 72.03 9.93
N GLY A 19 -46.23 72.31 8.70
CA GLY A 19 -46.07 73.63 8.10
C GLY A 19 -47.32 74.48 8.34
N PRO A 20 -47.19 75.80 8.60
CA PRO A 20 -48.34 76.62 8.95
C PRO A 20 -49.31 76.75 7.77
N ILE A 21 -50.52 76.23 7.99
CA ILE A 21 -51.66 76.45 7.10
C ILE A 21 -52.17 77.86 7.27
N TYR A 22 -51.52 78.78 6.62
CA TYR A 22 -52.05 80.16 6.46
C TYR A 22 -51.88 80.56 4.99
N GLY A 23 -53.01 80.60 4.28
CA GLY A 23 -53.08 81.20 2.96
C GLY A 23 -53.17 80.32 1.74
N ALA A 24 -53.37 79.00 1.88
CA ALA A 24 -53.61 78.17 0.70
C ALA A 24 -55.06 78.30 0.20
N THR A 25 -55.23 78.49 -1.09
CA THR A 25 -56.55 78.55 -1.73
C THR A 25 -57.15 77.10 -1.72
N GLN A 26 -58.49 77.03 -1.76
CA GLN A 26 -59.20 75.72 -1.76
C GLN A 26 -58.77 74.80 -2.90
N GLU A 27 -58.31 75.39 -3.99
CA GLU A 27 -57.75 74.62 -5.17
C GLU A 27 -56.38 74.01 -4.88
N GLU A 28 -55.50 74.75 -4.16
CA GLU A 28 -54.16 74.18 -3.78
C GLU A 28 -54.26 73.05 -2.75
N LEU A 29 -55.25 73.12 -1.84
CA LEU A 29 -55.52 72.02 -0.91
C LEU A 29 -56.08 70.80 -1.63
N LEU A 30 -56.95 70.95 -2.61
CA LEU A 30 -57.45 69.91 -3.44
C LEU A 30 -56.34 69.23 -4.27
N GLN A 31 -55.46 69.97 -4.87
CA GLN A 31 -54.31 69.47 -5.61
C GLN A 31 -53.33 68.69 -4.70
N LYS A 32 -53.09 69.12 -3.48
CA LYS A 32 -52.29 68.44 -2.49
C LYS A 32 -52.95 67.11 -2.04
N ILE A 33 -54.24 67.11 -1.83
CA ILE A 33 -54.99 65.88 -1.50
C ILE A 33 -54.94 64.91 -2.61
N GLU A 34 -55.06 65.30 -3.88
CA GLU A 34 -54.97 64.48 -5.02
C GLU A 34 -53.56 63.89 -5.23
N ALA A 35 -52.53 64.67 -5.03
CA ALA A 35 -51.15 64.23 -5.07
C ALA A 35 -50.84 63.25 -3.94
N LEU A 36 -51.29 63.49 -2.72
CA LEU A 36 -51.14 62.56 -1.57
C LEU A 36 -51.91 61.23 -1.80
N SER A 37 -53.11 61.31 -2.46
CA SER A 37 -53.89 60.15 -2.80
C SER A 37 -53.15 59.26 -3.83
N LYS A 38 -52.52 59.87 -4.85
CA LYS A 38 -51.66 59.15 -5.80
C LYS A 38 -50.43 58.55 -5.18
N GLU A 39 -49.76 59.26 -4.27
CA GLU A 39 -48.63 58.72 -3.51
C GLU A 39 -49.05 57.54 -2.61
N LEU A 40 -50.21 57.64 -1.97
CA LEU A 40 -50.76 56.55 -1.17
C LEU A 40 -51.07 55.29 -1.96
N GLU A 41 -51.63 55.44 -3.20
CA GLU A 41 -51.85 54.32 -4.08
C GLU A 41 -50.55 53.72 -4.60
N ALA A 42 -49.57 54.56 -4.94
CA ALA A 42 -48.25 54.06 -5.33
C ALA A 42 -47.54 53.31 -4.15
N LEU A 43 -47.63 53.81 -2.96
CA LEU A 43 -47.13 53.13 -1.75
C LEU A 43 -47.85 51.82 -1.45
N LYS A 44 -49.17 51.77 -1.65
CA LYS A 44 -49.94 50.53 -1.50
C LYS A 44 -49.52 49.47 -2.54
N ALA A 45 -49.30 49.88 -3.78
CA ALA A 45 -48.83 48.98 -4.86
C ALA A 45 -47.40 48.47 -4.53
N GLN A 46 -46.50 49.32 -4.07
CA GLN A 46 -45.15 48.89 -3.64
C GLN A 46 -45.23 47.93 -2.45
N LEU A 47 -46.08 48.19 -1.49
CA LEU A 47 -46.26 47.32 -0.33
C LEU A 47 -46.84 45.94 -0.72
N GLN A 48 -47.72 45.89 -1.70
CA GLN A 48 -48.20 44.63 -2.26
C GLN A 48 -47.10 43.88 -3.00
N GLU A 49 -46.29 44.55 -3.80
CA GLU A 49 -45.14 43.96 -4.49
C GLU A 49 -44.10 43.40 -3.48
N ILE A 50 -43.79 44.15 -2.40
CA ILE A 50 -42.90 43.71 -1.34
C ILE A 50 -43.48 42.47 -0.62
N LYS A 51 -44.77 42.47 -0.30
CA LYS A 51 -45.44 41.30 0.30
C LYS A 51 -45.39 40.07 -0.62
N GLN A 52 -45.65 40.21 -1.91
CA GLN A 52 -45.53 39.12 -2.88
C GLN A 52 -44.09 38.60 -2.97
N LYS A 53 -43.10 39.48 -3.01
CA LYS A 53 -41.68 39.09 -2.99
C LYS A 53 -41.30 38.40 -1.69
N GLN A 54 -41.85 38.84 -0.55
CA GLN A 54 -41.61 38.23 0.75
C GLN A 54 -42.19 36.80 0.83
N VAL A 55 -43.43 36.61 0.37
CA VAL A 55 -44.07 35.28 0.30
C VAL A 55 -43.27 34.38 -0.62
N SER A 56 -42.88 34.82 -1.82
CA SER A 56 -42.04 34.04 -2.74
C SER A 56 -40.66 33.71 -2.15
N GLN A 57 -40.06 34.57 -1.33
CA GLN A 57 -38.82 34.29 -0.62
C GLN A 57 -39.02 33.25 0.50
N GLU A 58 -40.11 33.37 1.25
CA GLU A 58 -40.46 32.40 2.33
C GLU A 58 -40.72 31.02 1.74
N GLU A 59 -41.43 30.93 0.61
CA GLU A 59 -41.64 29.66 -0.11
C GLU A 59 -40.31 29.05 -0.58
N LYS A 60 -39.40 29.85 -1.16
CA LYS A 60 -38.07 29.40 -1.59
C LYS A 60 -37.23 28.95 -0.39
N VAL A 61 -37.25 29.66 0.71
CA VAL A 61 -36.54 29.29 1.95
C VAL A 61 -37.10 27.94 2.47
N SER A 62 -38.42 27.78 2.54
CA SER A 62 -39.05 26.55 2.97
C SER A 62 -38.72 25.37 2.06
N ALA A 63 -38.69 25.57 0.73
CA ALA A 63 -38.28 24.55 -0.24
C ALA A 63 -36.79 24.16 -0.07
N VAL A 64 -35.92 25.15 0.15
CA VAL A 64 -34.49 24.90 0.44
C VAL A 64 -34.32 24.18 1.77
N GLU A 65 -35.07 24.55 2.81
CA GLU A 65 -35.04 23.87 4.10
C GLU A 65 -35.52 22.42 4.00
N LYS A 66 -36.60 22.16 3.27
CA LYS A 66 -37.08 20.79 3.00
C LYS A 66 -36.04 19.97 2.24
N THR A 67 -35.43 20.57 1.22
CA THR A 67 -34.38 19.90 0.43
C THR A 67 -33.14 19.65 1.28
N ALA A 68 -32.72 20.61 2.09
CA ALA A 68 -31.60 20.48 3.00
C ALA A 68 -31.87 19.41 4.08
N LYS A 69 -33.09 19.33 4.60
CA LYS A 69 -33.51 18.29 5.57
C LYS A 69 -33.50 16.91 4.92
N SER A 70 -34.06 16.77 3.74
CA SER A 70 -34.03 15.51 2.96
C SER A 70 -32.62 15.09 2.58
N LEU A 71 -31.75 16.02 2.17
CA LEU A 71 -30.33 15.76 1.94
C LEU A 71 -29.62 15.33 3.22
N LYS A 72 -29.91 15.98 4.35
CA LYS A 72 -29.33 15.60 5.64
C LYS A 72 -29.82 14.22 6.12
N GLU A 73 -31.06 13.88 5.90
CA GLU A 73 -31.63 12.57 6.23
C GLU A 73 -31.03 11.46 5.33
N ASN A 74 -30.84 11.73 4.05
CA ASN A 74 -30.31 10.76 3.09
C ASN A 74 -28.79 10.70 3.02
N LEU A 75 -28.08 11.82 3.20
CA LEU A 75 -26.63 11.92 3.08
C LEU A 75 -25.90 12.16 4.41
N GLY A 76 -26.61 12.52 5.48
CA GLY A 76 -26.02 12.85 6.78
C GLY A 76 -25.26 11.69 7.44
N ASN A 77 -25.55 10.46 7.00
CA ASN A 77 -24.90 9.24 7.46
C ASN A 77 -23.75 8.79 6.55
N ILE A 78 -23.47 9.53 5.48
CA ILE A 78 -22.38 9.25 4.54
C ILE A 78 -21.26 10.25 4.80
N LYS A 79 -20.05 9.73 5.01
CA LYS A 79 -18.82 10.52 5.09
C LYS A 79 -17.93 10.15 3.93
N ILE A 80 -17.42 11.16 3.26
CA ILE A 80 -16.46 11.04 2.17
C ILE A 80 -15.18 11.73 2.63
N GLY A 81 -14.04 11.10 2.37
CA GLY A 81 -12.73 11.65 2.63
C GLY A 81 -11.69 10.91 1.80
N GLY A 82 -10.46 11.32 1.90
CA GLY A 82 -9.41 10.66 1.13
C GLY A 82 -8.13 11.46 1.07
N ASP A 83 -7.27 11.04 0.17
CA ASP A 83 -6.03 11.73 -0.16
C ASP A 83 -5.66 11.58 -1.64
N ILE A 84 -4.97 12.60 -2.15
CA ILE A 84 -4.30 12.56 -3.44
C ILE A 84 -2.83 12.88 -3.19
N ARG A 85 -1.95 12.02 -3.69
CA ARG A 85 -0.50 12.19 -3.56
C ARG A 85 0.18 12.12 -4.92
N THR A 86 1.10 13.06 -5.15
CA THR A 86 2.12 12.95 -6.19
C THR A 86 3.47 12.73 -5.52
N ARG A 87 4.26 11.79 -6.03
CA ARG A 87 5.56 11.44 -5.50
C ARG A 87 6.58 11.27 -6.63
N ILE A 88 7.81 11.70 -6.38
CA ILE A 88 8.98 11.44 -7.20
C ILE A 88 9.99 10.63 -6.40
N ASP A 89 10.57 9.63 -7.01
CA ASP A 89 11.61 8.78 -6.45
C ASP A 89 12.83 8.75 -7.38
N SER A 90 14.02 8.87 -6.80
CA SER A 90 15.30 8.60 -7.46
C SER A 90 15.99 7.46 -6.73
N THR A 91 16.25 6.37 -7.44
CA THR A 91 16.74 5.13 -6.85
C THR A 91 18.03 4.68 -7.52
N ARG A 92 18.97 4.20 -6.70
CA ARG A 92 20.19 3.53 -7.18
C ARG A 92 20.46 2.28 -6.39
N ALA A 93 20.76 1.20 -7.11
CA ALA A 93 21.09 -0.09 -6.54
C ALA A 93 22.46 -0.56 -7.02
N THR A 94 23.20 -1.21 -6.13
CA THR A 94 24.44 -1.90 -6.46
C THR A 94 24.17 -3.39 -6.57
N VAL A 95 24.28 -3.92 -7.77
CA VAL A 95 24.10 -5.33 -8.08
C VAL A 95 25.48 -5.99 -8.03
N LYS A 96 25.56 -7.12 -7.30
CA LYS A 96 26.72 -8.00 -7.36
C LYS A 96 26.71 -8.79 -8.67
N ARG A 97 27.56 -9.77 -8.81
CA ARG A 97 27.62 -10.62 -10.00
C ARG A 97 26.31 -11.39 -10.19
N ASN A 98 25.69 -11.25 -11.35
CA ASN A 98 24.51 -12.03 -11.72
C ASN A 98 24.92 -13.34 -12.41
N ALA A 99 25.18 -14.37 -11.63
CA ALA A 99 25.58 -15.67 -12.17
C ALA A 99 24.41 -16.42 -12.85
N PHE A 100 23.16 -16.10 -12.50
CA PHE A 100 21.98 -16.68 -13.15
C PHE A 100 21.94 -16.37 -14.64
N MET A 101 22.23 -15.14 -15.02
CA MET A 101 22.26 -14.73 -16.43
C MET A 101 23.33 -15.48 -17.23
N LEU A 102 24.48 -15.78 -16.62
CA LEU A 102 25.52 -16.61 -17.27
C LEU A 102 25.02 -18.03 -17.57
N GLY A 103 24.29 -18.64 -16.63
CA GLY A 103 23.74 -19.98 -16.81
C GLY A 103 22.55 -20.05 -17.77
N MET A 104 21.84 -18.95 -17.95
CA MET A 104 20.73 -18.86 -18.90
C MET A 104 21.16 -18.63 -20.34
N MET A 105 22.40 -18.16 -20.57
CA MET A 105 22.90 -17.85 -21.91
C MET A 105 22.71 -18.99 -22.93
N PRO A 106 23.05 -20.26 -22.65
CA PRO A 106 22.82 -21.33 -23.60
C PRO A 106 21.35 -21.54 -23.98
N GLY A 107 20.46 -21.48 -22.99
CA GLY A 107 19.01 -21.57 -23.21
C GLY A 107 18.44 -20.39 -23.99
N MET A 108 18.93 -19.19 -23.72
CA MET A 108 18.56 -17.99 -24.48
C MET A 108 19.03 -18.08 -25.94
N VAL A 109 20.23 -18.55 -26.17
CA VAL A 109 20.75 -18.80 -27.54
C VAL A 109 19.82 -19.76 -28.28
N GLN A 110 19.45 -20.88 -27.64
CA GLN A 110 18.55 -21.86 -28.23
C GLN A 110 17.14 -21.27 -28.47
N PHE A 111 16.62 -20.46 -27.55
CA PHE A 111 15.33 -19.78 -27.70
C PHE A 111 15.34 -18.79 -28.87
N TYR A 112 16.38 -17.96 -29.00
CA TYR A 112 16.52 -17.04 -30.12
C TYR A 112 16.66 -17.76 -31.47
N ASN A 113 17.38 -18.89 -31.50
CA ASN A 113 17.49 -19.73 -32.71
C ASN A 113 16.12 -20.26 -33.14
N GLN A 114 15.31 -20.72 -32.19
CA GLN A 114 13.99 -21.28 -32.49
C GLN A 114 12.95 -20.22 -32.86
N MET A 115 12.97 -19.08 -32.20
CA MET A 115 11.94 -18.04 -32.39
C MET A 115 12.21 -17.12 -33.59
N TRP A 116 13.45 -16.88 -33.92
CA TRP A 116 13.84 -15.87 -34.91
C TRP A 116 14.57 -16.44 -36.12
N GLY A 117 14.74 -17.75 -36.18
CA GLY A 117 15.44 -18.41 -37.30
C GLY A 117 16.92 -18.04 -37.43
N TYR A 118 17.51 -17.42 -36.41
CA TYR A 118 18.92 -17.12 -36.38
C TYR A 118 19.67 -18.30 -35.82
N ASP A 119 20.51 -18.92 -36.61
CA ASP A 119 21.48 -19.89 -36.07
C ASP A 119 22.61 -19.11 -35.36
N LEU A 120 22.37 -18.80 -34.10
CA LEU A 120 23.37 -18.13 -33.26
C LEU A 120 24.63 -19.00 -33.06
N TYR A 121 24.51 -20.32 -33.19
CA TYR A 121 25.66 -21.24 -33.17
C TYR A 121 26.53 -21.04 -34.41
N ASP A 122 25.91 -20.89 -35.57
CA ASP A 122 26.64 -20.57 -36.82
C ASP A 122 27.22 -19.15 -36.79
N MET A 123 26.53 -18.19 -36.16
CA MET A 123 27.11 -16.85 -35.96
C MET A 123 28.31 -16.85 -35.04
N PHE A 124 28.39 -17.71 -34.03
CA PHE A 124 29.58 -17.91 -33.20
C PHE A 124 30.69 -18.60 -33.98
N ASN A 125 30.37 -19.65 -34.75
CA ASN A 125 31.34 -20.42 -35.52
C ASN A 125 31.85 -19.64 -36.74
N GLN A 126 31.07 -18.75 -37.32
CA GLN A 126 31.46 -17.91 -38.48
C GLN A 126 32.19 -16.61 -38.10
N ASN A 127 32.65 -16.47 -36.86
CA ASN A 127 33.38 -15.28 -36.36
C ASN A 127 32.58 -13.95 -36.46
N ARG A 128 31.26 -14.01 -36.51
CA ARG A 128 30.39 -12.81 -36.47
C ARG A 128 30.22 -12.30 -35.03
N THR A 129 31.33 -12.26 -34.31
CA THR A 129 31.37 -11.82 -32.90
C THR A 129 30.80 -10.41 -32.67
N GLY A 130 30.86 -9.53 -33.68
CA GLY A 130 30.30 -8.18 -33.61
C GLY A 130 28.76 -8.18 -33.45
N GLN A 131 28.04 -9.03 -34.19
CA GLN A 131 26.59 -9.13 -34.12
C GLN A 131 26.12 -9.85 -32.85
N VAL A 132 26.84 -10.89 -32.44
CA VAL A 132 26.61 -11.57 -31.18
C VAL A 132 26.80 -10.61 -30.00
N ASN A 133 27.83 -9.79 -30.03
CA ASN A 133 28.07 -8.76 -29.00
C ASN A 133 27.01 -7.67 -29.00
N GLN A 134 26.40 -7.31 -30.11
CA GLN A 134 25.27 -6.36 -30.15
C GLN A 134 24.04 -6.93 -29.46
N ILE A 135 23.74 -8.21 -29.66
CA ILE A 135 22.57 -8.85 -29.08
C ILE A 135 22.80 -9.21 -27.60
N PHE A 136 23.94 -9.83 -27.29
CA PHE A 136 24.22 -10.36 -25.96
C PHE A 136 25.11 -9.49 -25.09
N GLY A 137 25.79 -8.49 -25.67
CA GLY A 137 26.65 -7.57 -24.92
C GLY A 137 25.97 -6.92 -23.72
N PRO A 138 24.72 -6.42 -23.82
CA PRO A 138 23.96 -5.90 -22.70
C PRO A 138 23.75 -6.95 -21.60
N PHE A 139 23.45 -8.19 -21.96
CA PHE A 139 23.27 -9.29 -21.00
C PHE A 139 24.60 -9.68 -20.32
N VAL A 140 25.68 -9.77 -21.11
CA VAL A 140 27.02 -10.06 -20.57
C VAL A 140 27.48 -9.00 -19.60
N SER A 141 27.20 -7.73 -19.88
CA SER A 141 27.52 -6.63 -18.96
C SER A 141 26.83 -6.77 -17.62
N LYS A 142 25.59 -7.28 -17.59
CA LYS A 142 24.80 -7.52 -16.39
C LYS A 142 25.30 -8.72 -15.56
N THR A 143 26.13 -9.58 -16.09
CA THR A 143 26.74 -10.68 -15.32
C THR A 143 27.85 -10.22 -14.37
N LYS A 144 28.42 -9.04 -14.59
CA LYS A 144 29.44 -8.42 -13.72
C LYS A 144 28.77 -7.53 -12.66
N PRO A 145 29.47 -7.20 -11.58
CA PRO A 145 29.00 -6.16 -10.66
C PRO A 145 28.72 -4.86 -11.41
N HIS A 146 27.53 -4.31 -11.20
CA HIS A 146 27.09 -3.07 -11.88
C HIS A 146 26.14 -2.28 -11.00
N LYS A 147 25.81 -1.08 -11.44
CA LYS A 147 24.76 -0.24 -10.83
C LYS A 147 23.51 -0.27 -11.70
N GLU A 148 22.38 -0.24 -11.05
CA GLU A 148 21.09 0.03 -11.68
C GLU A 148 20.49 1.28 -11.07
N GLU A 149 19.93 2.13 -11.90
CA GLU A 149 19.40 3.41 -11.46
C GLU A 149 18.11 3.76 -12.20
N ASN A 150 17.23 4.42 -11.45
CA ASN A 150 16.05 5.10 -11.99
C ASN A 150 16.05 6.50 -11.38
N ASP A 151 16.39 7.50 -12.18
CA ASP A 151 16.60 8.85 -11.69
C ASP A 151 15.31 9.58 -11.33
N SER A 152 14.18 9.22 -11.95
CA SER A 152 12.92 9.91 -11.70
C SER A 152 11.69 9.03 -12.00
N LEU A 153 11.27 8.28 -11.01
CA LEU A 153 9.97 7.62 -11.03
C LEU A 153 8.90 8.56 -10.46
N TRP A 154 7.98 9.00 -11.28
CA TRP A 154 6.83 9.77 -10.83
C TRP A 154 5.63 8.87 -10.63
N THR A 155 4.96 9.01 -9.49
CA THR A 155 3.75 8.24 -9.17
C THR A 155 2.65 9.13 -8.64
N ASN A 156 1.41 8.76 -8.96
CA ASN A 156 0.21 9.32 -8.36
C ASN A 156 -0.53 8.26 -7.56
N ARG A 157 -1.04 8.64 -6.39
CA ARG A 157 -1.96 7.85 -5.60
C ARG A 157 -3.22 8.64 -5.30
N LEU A 158 -4.38 8.05 -5.50
CA LEU A 158 -5.66 8.51 -4.98
C LEU A 158 -6.20 7.45 -4.04
N ARG A 159 -6.68 7.83 -2.86
CA ARG A 159 -7.48 7.00 -1.97
C ARG A 159 -8.78 7.73 -1.67
N LEU A 160 -9.90 7.10 -1.95
CA LEU A 160 -11.24 7.63 -1.66
C LEU A 160 -11.89 6.76 -0.60
N ASP A 161 -12.09 7.32 0.58
CA ASP A 161 -12.73 6.68 1.72
C ASP A 161 -14.22 7.05 1.78
N LEU A 162 -15.07 6.04 1.77
CA LEU A 162 -16.50 6.14 1.98
C LEU A 162 -16.87 5.44 3.29
N SER A 163 -17.66 6.10 4.11
CA SER A 163 -18.18 5.54 5.35
C SER A 163 -19.67 5.82 5.43
N VAL A 164 -20.46 4.78 5.56
CA VAL A 164 -21.93 4.86 5.67
C VAL A 164 -22.35 4.27 7.01
N LYS A 165 -23.19 4.99 7.74
CA LYS A 165 -23.75 4.53 9.01
C LYS A 165 -25.25 4.27 8.85
N PRO A 166 -25.67 3.07 8.39
CA PRO A 166 -27.08 2.78 8.11
C PRO A 166 -27.94 2.67 9.37
N THR A 167 -27.35 2.26 10.49
CA THR A 167 -28.03 2.21 11.81
C THR A 167 -27.08 2.75 12.89
N GLU A 168 -27.57 2.93 14.11
CA GLU A 168 -26.76 3.41 15.24
C GLU A 168 -25.52 2.54 15.48
N ASN A 169 -25.67 1.23 15.35
CA ASN A 169 -24.63 0.26 15.68
C ASN A 169 -23.94 -0.35 14.44
N THR A 170 -24.34 0.05 13.24
CA THR A 170 -23.75 -0.51 12.00
C THR A 170 -23.00 0.56 11.23
N ILE A 171 -21.82 0.23 10.75
CA ILE A 171 -21.02 1.08 9.88
C ILE A 171 -20.43 0.25 8.75
N ALA A 172 -20.60 0.70 7.52
CA ALA A 172 -19.91 0.16 6.35
C ALA A 172 -18.82 1.12 5.91
N LYS A 173 -17.67 0.58 5.53
CA LYS A 173 -16.51 1.35 5.05
C LYS A 173 -15.98 0.77 3.77
N VAL A 174 -15.72 1.63 2.80
CA VAL A 174 -15.13 1.28 1.51
C VAL A 174 -13.97 2.23 1.25
N ARG A 175 -12.84 1.70 0.80
CA ARG A 175 -11.76 2.49 0.21
C ARG A 175 -11.54 2.04 -1.22
N LEU A 176 -11.63 2.99 -2.13
CA LEU A 176 -11.14 2.84 -3.49
C LEU A 176 -9.74 3.42 -3.56
N ALA A 177 -8.83 2.71 -4.21
CA ALA A 177 -7.45 3.12 -4.35
C ALA A 177 -7.02 3.06 -5.82
N TYR A 178 -6.21 4.04 -6.20
CA TYR A 178 -5.58 4.13 -7.50
C TYR A 178 -4.13 4.54 -7.25
N ASN A 179 -3.20 3.80 -7.82
CA ASN A 179 -1.79 4.10 -7.69
C ASN A 179 -1.08 3.78 -9.02
N LYS A 180 -0.54 4.80 -9.66
CA LYS A 180 -0.03 4.72 -11.04
C LYS A 180 1.31 5.43 -11.18
N ALA A 181 2.21 4.85 -11.96
CA ALA A 181 3.35 5.57 -12.51
C ALA A 181 2.91 6.51 -13.64
N TRP A 182 3.57 7.66 -13.79
CA TRP A 182 3.24 8.60 -14.85
C TRP A 182 3.60 8.05 -16.24
N GLY A 183 2.78 8.40 -17.19
CA GLY A 183 2.96 7.97 -18.57
C GLY A 183 2.50 6.54 -18.82
N MET A 184 2.99 5.97 -19.91
CA MET A 184 2.92 4.56 -20.23
C MET A 184 4.29 3.98 -19.96
N GLY A 185 4.37 2.92 -19.17
CA GLY A 185 5.62 2.28 -18.80
C GLY A 185 5.47 0.77 -18.70
N ASP A 186 6.61 0.11 -18.72
CA ASP A 186 6.69 -1.30 -18.38
C ASP A 186 6.42 -1.50 -16.89
N ASP A 187 6.02 -2.69 -16.51
CA ASP A 187 5.77 -3.08 -15.12
C ASP A 187 7.01 -3.06 -14.22
N TYR A 188 8.19 -2.68 -14.77
CA TYR A 188 9.49 -2.66 -14.11
C TYR A 188 10.00 -1.24 -13.94
N PHE A 189 9.50 -0.56 -12.92
CA PHE A 189 9.92 0.81 -12.60
C PHE A 189 11.23 0.89 -11.82
N GLY A 190 11.71 -0.25 -11.31
CA GLY A 190 12.87 -0.32 -10.47
C GLY A 190 13.96 -1.25 -10.98
N PRO A 191 15.06 -1.35 -10.22
CA PRO A 191 16.02 -2.40 -10.44
C PRO A 191 15.27 -3.73 -10.54
N HIS A 192 15.62 -4.59 -11.49
CA HIS A 192 14.95 -5.91 -11.72
C HIS A 192 15.07 -6.86 -10.53
N LEU A 193 14.86 -6.31 -9.37
CA LEU A 193 15.16 -6.84 -8.09
C LEU A 193 14.13 -7.70 -7.51
N PHE A 194 13.02 -7.16 -7.60
CA PHE A 194 11.99 -7.56 -6.72
C PHE A 194 10.99 -8.25 -7.58
N PHE A 195 11.20 -9.48 -7.50
CA PHE A 195 10.31 -10.55 -7.75
C PHE A 195 9.13 -10.19 -8.65
N PRO A 196 8.97 -10.98 -9.71
CA PRO A 196 7.83 -10.85 -10.63
C PRO A 196 6.52 -11.29 -9.96
N MET A 197 6.37 -11.11 -8.67
CA MET A 197 5.03 -11.13 -8.11
C MET A 197 4.34 -9.84 -8.57
N LYS A 198 3.97 -9.77 -9.85
CA LYS A 198 2.77 -9.06 -10.29
C LYS A 198 1.62 -9.65 -9.51
N ASN A 199 1.59 -9.31 -8.23
CA ASN A 199 0.66 -9.96 -7.38
C ASN A 199 -0.66 -9.26 -7.50
N ASN A 200 -1.65 -10.02 -7.80
CA ASN A 200 -3.01 -9.73 -7.43
C ASN A 200 -3.17 -9.27 -5.96
N PHE A 201 -2.12 -9.36 -5.14
CA PHE A 201 -2.04 -8.85 -3.76
C PHE A 201 -1.76 -7.35 -3.67
N THR A 202 -1.34 -6.69 -4.74
CA THR A 202 -0.93 -5.27 -4.72
C THR A 202 -2.04 -4.30 -5.07
N TYR A 203 -3.29 -4.71 -4.98
CA TYR A 203 -4.44 -3.88 -5.32
C TYR A 203 -4.37 -2.50 -4.63
N GLY A 204 -4.02 -1.49 -5.42
CA GLY A 204 -3.96 -0.11 -4.99
C GLY A 204 -2.78 0.28 -4.09
N VAL A 205 -1.89 -0.64 -3.74
CA VAL A 205 -0.77 -0.41 -2.82
C VAL A 205 0.51 0.01 -3.55
N LYS A 206 0.84 -0.67 -4.65
CA LYS A 206 1.97 -0.28 -5.52
C LYS A 206 1.50 0.48 -6.74
N ALA A 207 2.38 1.34 -7.27
CA ALA A 207 2.16 1.94 -8.58
C ALA A 207 2.17 0.86 -9.65
N ASP A 208 1.08 0.76 -10.38
CA ASP A 208 0.84 -0.23 -11.42
C ASP A 208 0.18 0.47 -12.62
N ASP A 209 -1.00 0.03 -12.98
CA ASP A 209 -1.77 0.55 -14.12
C ASP A 209 -2.79 1.65 -13.71
N SER A 210 -3.66 2.01 -14.65
CA SER A 210 -4.69 3.03 -14.44
C SER A 210 -5.97 2.51 -13.76
N ARG A 211 -5.96 1.32 -13.17
CA ARG A 211 -7.16 0.72 -12.58
C ARG A 211 -7.47 1.29 -11.22
N LEU A 212 -8.75 1.37 -10.94
CA LEU A 212 -9.26 1.68 -9.61
C LEU A 212 -9.57 0.37 -8.88
N TYR A 213 -8.97 0.18 -7.71
CA TYR A 213 -9.09 -1.04 -6.92
C TYR A 213 -9.89 -0.82 -5.65
N VAL A 214 -10.56 -1.86 -5.20
CA VAL A 214 -11.17 -1.88 -3.87
C VAL A 214 -10.11 -2.31 -2.85
N ASP A 215 -9.53 -1.33 -2.15
CA ASP A 215 -8.55 -1.57 -1.09
C ASP A 215 -9.22 -2.13 0.17
N ARG A 216 -10.44 -1.64 0.49
CA ARG A 216 -11.24 -2.08 1.64
C ARG A 216 -12.71 -2.05 1.28
N ALA A 217 -13.46 -3.04 1.76
CA ALA A 217 -14.91 -3.08 1.68
C ALA A 217 -15.42 -3.99 2.79
N TYR A 218 -15.83 -3.41 3.91
CA TYR A 218 -16.28 -4.15 5.08
C TYR A 218 -17.34 -3.40 5.85
N PHE A 219 -18.06 -4.14 6.69
CA PHE A 219 -18.96 -3.55 7.64
C PHE A 219 -18.69 -4.05 9.07
N ASN A 220 -19.03 -3.21 10.03
CA ASN A 220 -19.01 -3.55 11.45
C ASN A 220 -20.42 -3.49 12.00
N ILE A 221 -20.74 -4.41 12.90
CA ILE A 221 -21.89 -4.35 13.79
C ILE A 221 -21.32 -4.25 15.20
N ASN A 222 -21.55 -3.12 15.85
CA ASN A 222 -21.05 -2.81 17.19
C ASN A 222 -22.11 -3.07 18.25
N GLU A 223 -21.69 -3.14 19.51
CA GLU A 223 -22.57 -3.27 20.69
C GLU A 223 -23.55 -4.44 20.59
N LEU A 224 -23.04 -5.60 20.14
CA LEU A 224 -23.85 -6.81 20.06
C LEU A 224 -24.46 -7.16 21.42
N PHE A 225 -25.78 -7.37 21.43
CA PHE A 225 -26.54 -7.66 22.64
C PHE A 225 -26.35 -6.61 23.76
N GLY A 226 -26.07 -5.34 23.39
CA GLY A 226 -25.83 -4.28 24.37
C GLY A 226 -24.52 -4.44 25.13
N LYS A 227 -23.58 -5.22 24.61
CA LYS A 227 -22.23 -5.45 25.17
C LYS A 227 -21.17 -4.79 24.29
N PRO A 228 -20.00 -4.47 24.80
CA PRO A 228 -18.88 -3.91 24.01
C PRO A 228 -18.24 -4.97 23.12
N ILE A 229 -19.05 -5.79 22.48
CA ILE A 229 -18.67 -6.82 21.52
C ILE A 229 -19.06 -6.31 20.14
N TRP A 230 -18.19 -6.51 19.17
CA TRP A 230 -18.46 -6.16 17.78
C TRP A 230 -18.00 -7.26 16.84
N ILE A 231 -18.63 -7.32 15.68
CA ILE A 231 -18.24 -8.21 14.58
C ILE A 231 -18.01 -7.39 13.33
N SER A 232 -17.18 -7.91 12.46
CA SER A 232 -16.85 -7.26 11.20
C SER A 232 -16.59 -8.29 10.12
N PHE A 233 -17.06 -8.01 8.90
CA PHE A 233 -16.95 -8.88 7.74
C PHE A 233 -16.57 -8.09 6.50
N GLY A 234 -15.83 -8.74 5.59
CA GLY A 234 -15.47 -8.24 4.26
C GLY A 234 -13.97 -8.05 4.09
N ARG A 235 -13.58 -7.20 3.12
CA ARG A 235 -12.19 -6.87 2.84
C ARG A 235 -11.64 -5.94 3.91
N ARG A 236 -10.81 -6.50 4.77
CA ARG A 236 -10.39 -5.89 6.04
C ARG A 236 -9.34 -4.80 5.87
N PRO A 237 -9.27 -3.81 6.81
CA PRO A 237 -8.24 -2.77 6.82
C PRO A 237 -6.90 -3.31 7.38
N THR A 238 -6.22 -4.17 6.62
CA THR A 238 -4.98 -4.85 7.03
C THR A 238 -3.72 -4.24 6.41
N THR A 239 -3.85 -3.12 5.73
CA THR A 239 -2.73 -2.34 5.15
C THR A 239 -2.47 -1.06 5.95
N HIS A 240 -1.24 -0.56 5.91
CA HIS A 240 -0.80 0.67 6.57
C HIS A 240 -1.09 0.67 8.09
N GLY A 241 -0.74 -0.42 8.74
CA GLY A 241 -0.91 -0.58 10.18
C GLY A 241 0.13 0.20 10.99
N VAL A 242 -0.08 0.21 12.30
CA VAL A 242 0.85 0.82 13.27
C VAL A 242 2.26 0.24 13.10
N PRO A 243 3.32 1.05 13.12
CA PRO A 243 3.41 2.49 13.41
C PRO A 243 3.52 3.36 12.15
N GLN A 244 3.11 2.88 10.96
CA GLN A 244 3.30 3.60 9.70
C GLN A 244 2.57 4.96 9.68
N GLU A 245 1.50 5.13 10.46
CA GLU A 245 0.80 6.39 10.59
C GLU A 245 1.69 7.54 11.09
N ILE A 246 2.76 7.24 11.84
CA ILE A 246 3.73 8.25 12.28
C ILE A 246 4.49 8.78 11.07
N ARG A 247 5.01 7.90 10.22
CA ARG A 247 5.70 8.26 8.97
C ARG A 247 4.73 8.95 8.00
N GLU A 248 3.51 8.45 7.87
CA GLU A 248 2.51 9.03 6.98
C GLU A 248 1.96 10.36 7.48
N GLY A 249 2.14 10.67 8.76
CA GLY A 249 1.61 11.88 9.39
C GLY A 249 0.08 11.91 9.50
N VAL A 250 -0.54 10.74 9.65
CA VAL A 250 -1.99 10.57 9.77
C VAL A 250 -2.39 10.05 11.15
N GLU A 251 -3.67 10.05 11.45
CA GLU A 251 -4.19 9.40 12.66
C GLU A 251 -4.06 7.88 12.54
N ARG A 252 -3.84 7.22 13.70
CA ARG A 252 -3.82 5.75 13.76
C ARG A 252 -5.17 5.18 13.34
N ARG A 253 -5.11 4.14 12.53
CA ARG A 253 -6.30 3.41 12.09
C ARG A 253 -6.72 2.38 13.14
N ASP A 254 -8.01 2.32 13.40
CA ASP A 254 -8.58 1.28 14.25
C ASP A 254 -8.58 -0.09 13.55
N ALA A 255 -8.47 -1.13 14.35
CA ALA A 255 -8.65 -2.53 13.94
C ALA A 255 -7.72 -2.98 12.80
N THR A 256 -6.54 -2.38 12.66
CA THR A 256 -5.52 -2.76 11.70
C THR A 256 -4.39 -3.50 12.40
N PRO A 257 -3.93 -4.66 11.90
CA PRO A 257 -2.74 -5.33 12.42
C PRO A 257 -1.52 -4.42 12.33
N THR A 258 -0.49 -4.70 13.15
CA THR A 258 0.75 -3.93 13.09
C THR A 258 1.53 -4.25 11.81
N ALA A 259 2.09 -3.22 11.20
CA ALA A 259 2.71 -3.30 9.88
C ALA A 259 3.98 -4.15 9.84
N ILE A 260 4.61 -4.42 10.98
CA ILE A 260 5.84 -5.22 10.98
C ILE A 260 5.62 -6.63 10.43
N ASN A 261 4.46 -7.24 10.70
CA ASN A 261 4.14 -8.59 10.25
C ASN A 261 3.20 -8.60 9.03
N ILE A 262 2.23 -7.69 9.00
CA ILE A 262 1.13 -7.76 8.04
C ILE A 262 0.90 -6.40 7.41
N ASP A 263 1.02 -6.34 6.09
CA ASP A 263 0.69 -5.18 5.26
C ASP A 263 0.15 -5.66 3.90
N VAL A 264 -0.91 -6.45 3.95
CA VAL A 264 -1.58 -7.05 2.79
C VAL A 264 -3.08 -7.05 3.01
N PRO A 265 -3.91 -6.77 1.98
CA PRO A 265 -5.35 -6.84 2.13
C PRO A 265 -5.82 -8.29 2.27
N PHE A 266 -6.75 -8.54 3.21
CA PHE A 266 -7.42 -9.81 3.41
C PHE A 266 -8.93 -9.65 3.38
N ASP A 267 -9.61 -10.65 2.84
CA ASP A 267 -11.04 -10.86 2.99
C ASP A 267 -11.27 -11.75 4.20
N GLY A 268 -12.19 -11.37 5.11
CA GLY A 268 -12.36 -12.16 6.31
C GLY A 268 -13.33 -11.59 7.33
N ALA A 269 -13.30 -12.15 8.52
CA ALA A 269 -14.15 -11.83 9.65
C ALA A 269 -13.31 -11.51 10.88
N THR A 270 -13.88 -10.69 11.75
CA THR A 270 -13.29 -10.38 13.06
C THR A 270 -14.39 -10.28 14.09
N ILE A 271 -14.18 -10.88 15.27
CA ILE A 271 -14.93 -10.58 16.48
C ILE A 271 -14.01 -9.87 17.46
N GLY A 272 -14.47 -8.78 18.04
CA GLY A 272 -13.70 -7.97 18.97
C GLY A 272 -14.46 -7.67 20.25
N TYR A 273 -13.71 -7.45 21.30
CA TYR A 273 -14.19 -7.02 22.61
C TYR A 273 -13.39 -5.80 23.09
N ASP A 274 -14.11 -4.72 23.39
CA ASP A 274 -13.54 -3.47 23.88
C ASP A 274 -13.71 -3.40 25.40
N TYR A 275 -12.59 -3.31 26.13
CA TYR A 275 -12.62 -3.30 27.61
C TYR A 275 -12.22 -1.94 28.22
N GLY A 276 -12.35 -0.87 27.43
CA GLY A 276 -12.14 0.52 27.86
C GLY A 276 -10.74 1.05 27.52
N TRP A 277 -9.69 0.52 28.09
CA TRP A 277 -8.31 0.94 27.82
C TRP A 277 -7.59 0.09 26.77
N GLY A 278 -8.31 -0.81 26.11
CA GLY A 278 -7.78 -1.68 25.08
C GLY A 278 -8.85 -2.51 24.42
N ARG A 279 -8.41 -3.41 23.54
CA ARG A 279 -9.30 -4.20 22.67
C ARG A 279 -8.64 -5.51 22.28
N ILE A 280 -9.37 -6.60 22.37
CA ILE A 280 -8.93 -7.90 21.86
C ILE A 280 -9.76 -8.28 20.63
N ARG A 281 -9.12 -8.88 19.63
CA ARG A 281 -9.74 -9.30 18.37
C ARG A 281 -9.32 -10.72 18.03
N PHE A 282 -10.31 -11.54 17.66
CA PHE A 282 -10.09 -12.82 17.00
C PHE A 282 -10.36 -12.61 15.51
N CYS A 283 -9.37 -12.88 14.69
CA CYS A 283 -9.38 -12.60 13.27
C CYS A 283 -9.34 -13.89 12.47
N TYR A 284 -10.17 -13.95 11.45
CA TYR A 284 -10.14 -14.96 10.39
C TYR A 284 -9.98 -14.23 9.05
N GLY A 285 -9.17 -14.77 8.16
CA GLY A 285 -9.01 -14.26 6.80
C GLY A 285 -8.79 -15.39 5.81
N ARG A 286 -9.21 -15.17 4.57
CA ARG A 286 -8.93 -16.06 3.46
C ARG A 286 -7.91 -15.39 2.56
N GLY A 287 -6.73 -16.00 2.43
CA GLY A 287 -5.66 -15.51 1.59
C GLY A 287 -5.81 -15.97 0.14
N PHE A 288 -6.38 -17.16 -0.06
CA PHE A 288 -6.67 -17.71 -1.38
C PHE A 288 -7.85 -18.68 -1.32
N GLU A 289 -8.74 -18.57 -2.30
CA GLU A 289 -9.87 -19.48 -2.53
C GLU A 289 -9.48 -20.44 -3.65
N SER A 290 -9.37 -21.73 -3.35
CA SER A 290 -8.93 -22.75 -4.32
C SER A 290 -10.03 -23.15 -5.31
N GLY A 291 -11.29 -22.84 -5.03
CA GLY A 291 -12.44 -23.21 -5.85
C GLY A 291 -12.67 -24.72 -5.92
N PHE A 292 -13.13 -25.19 -7.06
CA PHE A 292 -13.32 -26.62 -7.28
C PHE A 292 -11.96 -27.32 -7.38
N LYS A 293 -11.78 -28.37 -6.57
CA LYS A 293 -10.53 -29.14 -6.53
C LYS A 293 -10.36 -29.94 -7.82
N MET A 294 -9.28 -29.69 -8.53
CA MET A 294 -8.91 -30.49 -9.69
C MET A 294 -8.14 -31.75 -9.25
N PRO A 295 -8.30 -32.90 -9.93
CA PRO A 295 -7.59 -34.13 -9.56
C PRO A 295 -6.06 -34.01 -9.54
N ILE A 296 -5.52 -33.03 -10.27
CA ILE A 296 -4.08 -32.76 -10.36
C ILE A 296 -3.59 -31.76 -9.30
N ASP A 297 -4.50 -31.07 -8.60
CA ASP A 297 -4.13 -30.13 -7.57
C ASP A 297 -3.64 -30.87 -6.33
N ARG A 298 -2.42 -30.55 -5.91
CA ARG A 298 -1.81 -31.05 -4.68
C ARG A 298 -2.07 -30.16 -3.48
N ALA A 299 -2.33 -28.86 -3.70
CA ALA A 299 -2.88 -27.98 -2.69
C ALA A 299 -4.37 -28.30 -2.55
N LYS A 300 -4.71 -29.03 -1.51
CA LYS A 300 -6.09 -29.54 -1.31
C LYS A 300 -7.00 -28.55 -0.63
N ASP A 301 -6.45 -27.50 -0.07
CA ASP A 301 -7.17 -26.60 0.83
C ASP A 301 -6.94 -25.14 0.44
N ASP A 302 -7.84 -24.29 0.91
CA ASP A 302 -7.71 -22.85 0.79
C ASP A 302 -6.57 -22.35 1.68
N VAL A 303 -5.97 -21.21 1.33
CA VAL A 303 -5.04 -20.54 2.26
C VAL A 303 -5.87 -19.77 3.28
N GLU A 304 -5.81 -20.21 4.50
CA GLU A 304 -6.52 -19.60 5.63
C GLU A 304 -5.57 -18.86 6.54
N PHE A 305 -6.10 -17.80 7.16
CA PHE A 305 -5.36 -16.94 8.05
C PHE A 305 -6.19 -16.66 9.29
N TYR A 306 -5.69 -16.97 10.47
CA TYR A 306 -6.39 -16.75 11.72
C TYR A 306 -5.43 -16.42 12.86
N GLY A 307 -5.95 -15.70 13.84
CA GLY A 307 -5.15 -15.33 15.00
C GLY A 307 -5.78 -14.27 15.88
N ILE A 308 -4.94 -13.72 16.72
CA ILE A 308 -5.29 -12.72 17.72
C ILE A 308 -4.55 -11.43 17.42
N ASN A 309 -5.28 -10.32 17.48
CA ASN A 309 -4.71 -8.98 17.53
C ASN A 309 -5.23 -8.29 18.80
N TRP A 310 -4.33 -7.86 19.66
CA TRP A 310 -4.64 -7.37 20.99
C TRP A 310 -4.01 -5.99 21.23
N ASP A 311 -4.84 -4.95 21.27
CA ASP A 311 -4.47 -3.65 21.82
C ASP A 311 -4.46 -3.81 23.35
N VAL A 312 -3.29 -4.16 23.87
CA VAL A 312 -3.10 -4.43 25.30
C VAL A 312 -3.39 -3.17 26.10
N TYR A 313 -2.98 -2.03 25.51
CA TYR A 313 -3.11 -0.72 26.11
C TYR A 313 -3.28 0.35 25.03
N ASP A 314 -4.27 1.21 25.20
CA ASP A 314 -4.57 2.31 24.28
C ASP A 314 -5.09 3.54 25.04
N GLU A 315 -4.20 4.49 25.30
CA GLU A 315 -4.54 5.80 25.86
C GLU A 315 -4.45 6.92 24.82
N GLY A 316 -4.66 6.61 23.53
CA GLY A 316 -4.61 7.58 22.46
C GLY A 316 -3.19 7.95 22.03
N ASN A 317 -2.36 8.50 22.92
CA ASN A 317 -0.96 8.84 22.64
C ASN A 317 0.02 7.73 23.03
N LYS A 318 -0.38 6.79 23.89
CA LYS A 318 0.37 5.58 24.21
C LYS A 318 -0.38 4.36 23.73
N PHE A 319 0.31 3.48 23.06
CA PHE A 319 -0.29 2.30 22.48
C PHE A 319 0.64 1.11 22.53
N LEU A 320 0.15 -0.01 23.02
CA LEU A 320 0.82 -1.29 23.00
C LEU A 320 -0.08 -2.32 22.31
N ASN A 321 0.42 -2.93 21.26
CA ASN A 321 -0.26 -4.01 20.57
C ASN A 321 0.59 -5.27 20.56
N PHE A 322 -0.08 -6.38 20.82
CA PHE A 322 0.44 -7.73 20.62
C PHE A 322 -0.40 -8.41 19.53
N GLN A 323 0.24 -9.18 18.67
CA GLN A 323 -0.45 -10.00 17.68
C GLN A 323 0.22 -11.34 17.48
N ALA A 324 -0.58 -12.36 17.22
CA ALA A 324 -0.13 -13.70 16.85
C ALA A 324 -1.09 -14.29 15.82
N PHE A 325 -0.55 -14.67 14.67
CA PHE A 325 -1.32 -15.19 13.54
C PHE A 325 -0.70 -16.46 13.00
N LYS A 326 -1.54 -17.30 12.40
CA LYS A 326 -1.14 -18.45 11.59
C LYS A 326 -1.72 -18.29 10.20
N ALA A 327 -0.88 -18.39 9.19
CA ALA A 327 -1.29 -18.64 7.81
C ALA A 327 -1.10 -20.12 7.52
N GLN A 328 -2.18 -20.80 7.18
CA GLN A 328 -2.22 -22.24 6.99
C GLN A 328 -2.30 -22.60 5.52
N ASP A 329 -1.70 -23.72 5.17
CA ASP A 329 -1.79 -24.33 3.83
C ASP A 329 -1.29 -23.43 2.69
N ILE A 330 -0.23 -22.66 2.95
CA ILE A 330 0.38 -21.80 1.93
C ILE A 330 0.91 -22.67 0.80
N PHE A 331 0.63 -22.27 -0.42
CA PHE A 331 1.09 -22.98 -1.61
C PHE A 331 1.93 -22.06 -2.50
N ASP A 332 2.56 -22.66 -3.50
CA ASP A 332 3.27 -21.93 -4.54
C ASP A 332 2.26 -21.15 -5.40
N PHE A 333 2.06 -19.90 -5.04
CA PHE A 333 1.22 -19.03 -5.85
C PHE A 333 1.69 -19.04 -7.31
N PRO A 334 0.79 -19.13 -8.29
CA PRO A 334 1.18 -18.98 -9.66
C PRO A 334 1.82 -17.61 -9.84
N SER A 335 3.14 -17.59 -10.01
CA SER A 335 3.86 -16.40 -10.39
C SER A 335 3.58 -16.12 -11.85
N GLY A 336 3.01 -14.97 -12.17
CA GLY A 336 2.83 -14.55 -13.54
C GLY A 336 1.39 -14.62 -14.03
N ASP A 337 1.22 -14.38 -15.33
CA ASP A 337 -0.06 -14.31 -16.00
C ASP A 337 -0.89 -15.57 -15.80
N LEU A 338 -2.22 -15.40 -15.77
CA LEU A 338 -3.18 -16.51 -15.71
C LEU A 338 -3.00 -17.51 -16.87
N TYR A 339 -2.22 -17.14 -17.88
CA TYR A 339 -1.91 -17.94 -19.05
C TYR A 339 -0.41 -17.91 -19.30
N MET A 340 0.19 -19.10 -19.48
CA MET A 340 1.56 -19.25 -19.95
C MET A 340 1.55 -19.71 -21.40
N PHE A 341 2.43 -19.13 -22.23
CA PHE A 341 2.65 -19.65 -23.57
C PHE A 341 3.31 -21.02 -23.48
N ASN A 342 2.64 -22.02 -24.02
CA ASN A 342 3.21 -23.37 -24.12
C ASN A 342 3.79 -23.55 -25.52
N PRO A 343 5.13 -23.62 -25.66
CA PRO A 343 5.77 -23.74 -26.97
C PRO A 343 5.47 -25.07 -27.68
N THR A 344 5.14 -26.12 -26.91
CA THR A 344 4.81 -27.43 -27.48
C THR A 344 3.50 -27.42 -28.24
N PHE A 345 2.53 -26.61 -27.79
CA PHE A 345 1.22 -26.52 -28.43
C PHE A 345 1.04 -25.20 -29.20
N GLY A 346 2.03 -24.30 -29.18
CA GLY A 346 1.95 -23.01 -29.86
C GLY A 346 0.83 -22.09 -29.36
N MET A 347 0.33 -22.30 -28.14
CA MET A 347 -0.80 -21.57 -27.59
C MET A 347 -0.59 -21.18 -26.13
N TYR A 348 -1.33 -20.15 -25.68
CA TYR A 348 -1.42 -19.81 -24.28
C TYR A 348 -2.32 -20.82 -23.54
N MET A 349 -1.78 -21.47 -22.53
CA MET A 349 -2.52 -22.39 -21.67
C MET A 349 -2.76 -21.75 -20.30
N PRO A 350 -3.91 -22.03 -19.65
CA PRO A 350 -4.16 -21.59 -18.30
C PRO A 350 -3.05 -22.06 -17.36
N ASN A 351 -2.52 -21.15 -16.55
CA ASN A 351 -1.51 -21.47 -15.54
C ASN A 351 -2.07 -22.40 -14.43
N SER A 352 -3.39 -22.55 -14.39
CA SER A 352 -4.10 -23.51 -13.55
C SER A 352 -3.79 -24.99 -13.84
N MET A 353 -3.11 -25.30 -14.95
CA MET A 353 -2.62 -26.67 -15.21
C MET A 353 -1.36 -27.03 -14.43
N LYS A 354 -0.69 -26.08 -13.79
CA LYS A 354 0.42 -26.36 -12.88
C LYS A 354 -0.15 -26.87 -11.56
N PRO A 355 0.22 -28.08 -11.10
CA PRO A 355 -0.25 -28.59 -9.82
C PRO A 355 0.24 -27.68 -8.70
N ARG A 356 -0.68 -27.22 -7.87
CA ARG A 356 -0.36 -26.45 -6.68
C ARG A 356 0.25 -27.37 -5.63
N THR A 357 1.26 -26.89 -4.94
CA THR A 357 1.94 -27.63 -3.89
C THR A 357 1.78 -26.90 -2.57
N ASN A 358 1.26 -27.60 -1.56
CA ASN A 358 1.19 -27.06 -0.21
C ASN A 358 2.60 -26.97 0.38
N LEU A 359 3.06 -25.75 0.64
CA LEU A 359 4.41 -25.47 1.14
C LEU A 359 4.51 -25.56 2.67
N GLY A 360 3.41 -25.46 3.37
CA GLY A 360 3.36 -25.50 4.82
C GLY A 360 2.67 -24.29 5.44
N ASP A 361 2.95 -24.06 6.71
CA ASP A 361 2.33 -23.03 7.52
C ASP A 361 3.36 -21.97 7.93
N ILE A 362 2.88 -20.72 8.11
CA ILE A 362 3.69 -19.63 8.69
C ILE A 362 2.95 -19.07 9.90
N TYR A 363 3.68 -18.91 11.00
CA TYR A 363 3.22 -18.18 12.18
C TYR A 363 3.90 -16.81 12.22
N GLU A 364 3.13 -15.79 12.57
CA GLU A 364 3.59 -14.43 12.73
C GLU A 364 3.28 -13.94 14.14
N ILE A 365 4.30 -13.45 14.84
CA ILE A 365 4.15 -12.87 16.17
C ILE A 365 4.72 -11.45 16.13
N GLY A 366 3.99 -10.49 16.67
CA GLY A 366 4.37 -9.09 16.69
C GLY A 366 4.08 -8.41 18.01
N LEU A 367 4.94 -7.47 18.38
CA LEU A 367 4.75 -6.57 19.50
C LEU A 367 5.12 -5.15 19.03
N THR A 368 4.19 -4.21 19.17
CA THR A 368 4.42 -2.83 18.77
C THR A 368 4.04 -1.88 19.87
N TRP A 369 4.99 -1.03 20.24
CA TRP A 369 4.82 0.09 21.14
C TRP A 369 4.91 1.41 20.38
N THR A 370 3.97 2.33 20.61
CA THR A 370 4.06 3.71 20.14
C THR A 370 3.78 4.69 21.29
N HIS A 371 4.50 5.79 21.31
CA HIS A 371 4.25 6.89 22.22
C HIS A 371 4.36 8.20 21.45
N LYS A 372 3.27 8.94 21.41
CA LYS A 372 3.14 10.17 20.62
C LYS A 372 3.05 11.40 21.52
N LYS A 373 3.43 12.57 20.98
CA LYS A 373 3.31 13.86 21.63
C LYS A 373 3.99 13.91 23.00
N VAL A 374 5.15 13.32 23.11
CA VAL A 374 5.95 13.34 24.33
C VAL A 374 6.93 14.50 24.33
N ASN A 375 7.35 14.91 25.53
CA ASN A 375 8.52 15.77 25.69
C ASN A 375 9.76 14.90 25.78
N PHE A 376 10.59 14.94 24.74
CA PHE A 376 11.81 14.16 24.64
C PHE A 376 13.01 15.12 24.56
N PHE A 377 13.83 15.16 25.60
CA PHE A 377 14.97 16.09 25.69
C PHE A 377 14.62 17.56 25.38
N GLY A 378 13.46 18.04 25.86
CA GLY A 378 13.00 19.41 25.63
C GLY A 378 12.25 19.63 24.30
N LEU A 379 12.23 18.67 23.41
CA LEU A 379 11.43 18.70 22.18
C LEU A 379 10.02 18.17 22.47
N GLN A 380 9.08 19.08 22.61
CA GLN A 380 7.66 18.74 22.77
C GLN A 380 7.09 18.19 21.45
N ASP A 381 5.99 17.41 21.52
CA ASP A 381 5.33 16.82 20.36
C ASP A 381 6.22 15.83 19.56
N THR A 382 7.10 15.13 20.27
CA THR A 382 7.91 14.05 19.71
C THR A 382 7.12 12.74 19.72
N ASP A 383 7.22 11.96 18.65
CA ASP A 383 6.63 10.63 18.52
C ASP A 383 7.75 9.60 18.40
N TYR A 384 7.64 8.47 19.09
CA TYR A 384 8.56 7.34 18.90
C TYR A 384 7.84 6.00 18.93
N PHE A 385 8.46 5.01 18.35
CA PHE A 385 7.92 3.66 18.31
C PHE A 385 9.00 2.59 18.25
N VAL A 386 8.64 1.38 18.69
CA VAL A 386 9.41 0.15 18.51
C VAL A 386 8.44 -0.97 18.16
N SER A 387 8.72 -1.69 17.09
CA SER A 387 8.00 -2.90 16.67
C SER A 387 8.97 -4.06 16.58
N LEU A 388 8.60 -5.19 17.16
CA LEU A 388 9.32 -6.44 17.12
C LEU A 388 8.47 -7.46 16.37
N GLY A 389 9.08 -8.18 15.42
CA GLY A 389 8.42 -9.22 14.64
C GLY A 389 9.17 -10.54 14.70
N MET A 390 8.43 -11.64 14.68
CA MET A 390 8.96 -12.99 14.51
C MET A 390 8.08 -13.74 13.51
N SER A 391 8.72 -14.42 12.56
CA SER A 391 8.06 -15.34 11.63
C SER A 391 8.60 -16.75 11.83
N ILE A 392 7.72 -17.75 11.88
CA ILE A 392 8.08 -19.16 12.02
C ILE A 392 7.43 -19.92 10.88
N ALA A 393 8.24 -20.41 9.94
CA ALA A 393 7.77 -21.25 8.85
C ALA A 393 7.92 -22.71 9.22
N GLU A 394 6.84 -23.46 9.11
CA GLU A 394 6.78 -24.90 9.28
C GLU A 394 6.58 -25.57 7.92
N PRO A 395 7.66 -25.95 7.23
CA PRO A 395 7.56 -26.54 5.92
C PRO A 395 7.00 -27.96 5.98
N ARG A 396 6.18 -28.30 5.00
CA ARG A 396 5.73 -29.66 4.77
C ARG A 396 6.71 -30.44 3.89
N ALA A 397 6.55 -31.76 3.84
CA ALA A 397 7.33 -32.60 2.94
C ALA A 397 6.88 -32.41 1.49
N ILE A 398 7.67 -32.85 0.56
CA ILE A 398 7.42 -32.65 -0.83
C ILE A 398 6.31 -33.31 -1.51
N GLY A 399 6.07 -32.67 -2.38
CA GLY A 399 4.94 -32.26 -3.08
C GLY A 399 4.37 -31.19 -2.21
N GLU A 400 5.05 -30.91 -1.13
CA GLU A 400 4.89 -30.12 0.04
C GLU A 400 6.24 -29.53 0.40
N MET A 401 6.76 -28.65 -0.47
CA MET A 401 8.10 -28.10 -0.31
C MET A 401 8.17 -26.98 0.71
N PRO A 402 9.22 -26.96 1.51
CA PRO A 402 9.40 -25.90 2.49
C PRO A 402 9.71 -24.56 1.84
N PHE A 403 9.19 -23.48 2.42
CA PHE A 403 9.49 -22.12 2.01
C PHE A 403 10.97 -21.84 1.99
N GLY A 404 11.42 -21.24 0.89
CA GLY A 404 12.78 -20.79 0.74
C GLY A 404 13.82 -21.87 0.98
N MET A 405 13.52 -23.12 0.72
CA MET A 405 14.42 -24.24 0.92
C MET A 405 14.90 -24.85 -0.38
N TYR A 406 15.98 -25.61 -0.26
CA TYR A 406 16.53 -26.42 -1.30
C TYR A 406 16.09 -27.85 -1.14
N LEU A 407 15.83 -28.48 -2.26
CA LEU A 407 15.89 -29.92 -2.33
C LEU A 407 17.34 -30.33 -2.13
N SER A 408 17.59 -31.19 -1.16
CA SER A 408 18.92 -31.76 -0.95
C SER A 408 18.81 -33.28 -0.95
N ASN A 409 19.54 -33.92 -1.81
CA ASN A 409 19.78 -35.35 -1.78
C ASN A 409 21.11 -35.70 -1.07
N GLY A 410 21.51 -34.91 -0.10
CA GLY A 410 22.78 -35.05 0.60
C GLY A 410 23.97 -34.41 -0.11
N SER A 411 24.02 -34.46 -1.43
CA SER A 411 25.14 -33.95 -2.26
C SER A 411 24.72 -32.75 -3.11
N ASN A 412 23.48 -32.72 -3.63
CA ASN A 412 22.99 -31.66 -4.52
C ASN A 412 21.85 -30.90 -3.88
N THR A 413 21.90 -29.58 -4.04
CA THR A 413 20.90 -28.66 -3.50
C THR A 413 20.31 -27.86 -4.66
N ILE A 414 19.03 -28.02 -4.94
CA ILE A 414 18.34 -27.35 -6.05
C ILE A 414 17.35 -26.33 -5.49
N PRO A 415 17.34 -25.09 -5.99
CA PRO A 415 16.34 -24.12 -5.60
C PRO A 415 14.94 -24.57 -5.99
N LEU A 416 13.96 -24.20 -5.20
CA LEU A 416 12.56 -24.51 -5.43
C LEU A 416 12.08 -24.07 -6.82
N THR A 417 12.42 -22.87 -7.23
CA THR A 417 12.07 -22.34 -8.56
C THR A 417 12.66 -23.17 -9.71
N MET A 418 13.87 -23.70 -9.53
CA MET A 418 14.52 -24.56 -10.51
C MET A 418 13.95 -25.98 -10.51
N TYR A 419 13.47 -26.47 -9.38
CA TYR A 419 12.85 -27.77 -9.24
C TYR A 419 11.61 -27.92 -10.12
N TYR A 420 10.73 -26.92 -10.14
CA TYR A 420 9.55 -26.93 -11.00
C TYR A 420 9.90 -26.95 -12.49
N THR A 421 11.02 -26.35 -12.85
CA THR A 421 11.53 -26.39 -14.23
C THR A 421 12.13 -27.76 -14.57
N LEU A 422 12.73 -28.42 -13.60
CA LEU A 422 13.37 -29.73 -13.77
C LEU A 422 12.43 -30.92 -13.56
N LEU A 423 11.31 -30.76 -12.84
CA LEU A 423 10.30 -31.79 -12.61
C LEU A 423 9.68 -32.35 -13.92
N ASN A 424 9.72 -31.58 -14.98
CA ASN A 424 9.27 -32.04 -16.29
C ASN A 424 10.25 -33.01 -16.99
N GLY A 425 11.42 -33.30 -16.39
CA GLY A 425 12.41 -34.15 -17.01
C GLY A 425 13.30 -35.03 -16.12
N MET A 426 13.33 -34.81 -14.81
CA MET A 426 14.20 -35.59 -13.91
C MET A 426 13.44 -36.15 -12.69
N SER A 427 13.56 -37.46 -12.46
CA SER A 427 13.04 -38.14 -11.27
C SER A 427 13.94 -37.80 -10.07
N MET A 428 13.46 -36.98 -9.15
CA MET A 428 14.07 -36.80 -7.83
C MET A 428 13.22 -37.48 -6.76
N ASP A 429 13.90 -38.19 -5.85
CA ASP A 429 13.24 -38.86 -4.75
C ASP A 429 12.68 -37.86 -3.74
N PRO A 430 11.36 -37.74 -3.61
CA PRO A 430 10.74 -36.80 -2.72
C PRO A 430 10.98 -37.07 -1.23
N THR A 431 11.42 -38.25 -0.85
CA THR A 431 11.65 -38.63 0.55
C THR A 431 12.91 -38.01 1.15
N GLN A 432 13.78 -37.42 0.32
CA GLN A 432 15.07 -36.89 0.73
C GLN A 432 15.04 -35.40 1.09
N VAL A 433 13.86 -34.76 1.18
CA VAL A 433 13.76 -33.38 1.57
C VAL A 433 13.84 -33.21 3.08
N LYS A 434 14.79 -32.41 3.51
CA LYS A 434 14.96 -32.10 4.92
C LYS A 434 13.92 -31.09 5.37
N LYS A 435 12.95 -31.51 6.19
CA LYS A 435 12.07 -30.61 6.94
C LYS A 435 12.86 -29.92 8.05
N SER A 436 12.75 -28.62 8.14
CA SER A 436 13.24 -27.88 9.32
C SER A 436 12.48 -26.57 9.44
N THR A 437 11.99 -26.32 10.65
CA THR A 437 11.39 -25.03 11.02
C THR A 437 12.37 -23.87 10.77
N ARG A 438 11.88 -22.78 10.23
CA ARG A 438 12.67 -21.57 9.94
C ARG A 438 12.11 -20.41 10.74
N THR A 439 12.95 -19.84 11.59
CA THR A 439 12.56 -18.70 12.42
C THR A 439 13.30 -17.45 11.98
N GLY A 440 12.54 -16.42 11.67
CA GLY A 440 13.01 -15.09 11.34
C GLY A 440 12.61 -14.07 12.39
N TYR A 441 13.40 -13.02 12.52
CA TYR A 441 13.16 -11.91 13.45
C TYR A 441 13.30 -10.59 12.71
N ALA A 442 12.53 -9.59 13.16
CA ALA A 442 12.66 -8.23 12.68
C ALA A 442 12.49 -7.22 13.80
N VAL A 443 13.11 -6.07 13.61
CA VAL A 443 12.97 -4.90 14.48
C VAL A 443 12.69 -3.71 13.58
N TYR A 444 11.70 -2.90 13.94
CA TYR A 444 11.42 -1.63 13.30
C TYR A 444 11.23 -0.57 14.39
N ALA A 445 12.08 0.44 14.37
CA ALA A 445 12.05 1.51 15.36
C ALA A 445 12.19 2.87 14.69
N GLY A 446 11.61 3.89 15.29
CA GLY A 446 11.73 5.24 14.78
C GLY A 446 11.37 6.31 15.82
N ILE A 447 11.80 7.51 15.50
CA ILE A 447 11.50 8.73 16.23
C ILE A 447 11.19 9.84 15.23
N ARG A 448 10.18 10.64 15.53
CA ARG A 448 9.82 11.84 14.78
C ARG A 448 9.65 13.00 15.74
N PHE A 449 10.40 14.05 15.54
CA PHE A 449 10.41 15.22 16.40
C PHE A 449 10.19 16.52 15.62
N PRO A 450 9.57 17.53 16.26
CA PRO A 450 9.34 18.81 15.62
C PRO A 450 10.64 19.58 15.41
N ILE A 451 10.65 20.43 14.40
CA ILE A 451 11.71 21.40 14.16
C ILE A 451 11.19 22.77 14.58
N PRO A 452 11.57 23.27 15.75
CA PRO A 452 10.96 24.49 16.33
C PRO A 452 11.10 25.74 15.44
N GLN A 453 12.15 25.79 14.61
CA GLN A 453 12.44 26.93 13.73
C GLN A 453 11.52 26.99 12.51
N VAL A 454 10.82 25.90 12.19
CA VAL A 454 9.95 25.81 11.01
C VAL A 454 8.57 25.31 11.44
N CYS A 455 7.59 26.19 11.42
CA CYS A 455 6.23 25.88 11.85
C CYS A 455 5.64 24.68 11.08
N GLY A 456 5.16 23.67 11.82
CA GLY A 456 4.56 22.47 11.24
C GLY A 456 5.55 21.47 10.64
N ALA A 457 6.86 21.69 10.79
CA ALA A 457 7.89 20.76 10.32
C ALA A 457 8.24 19.72 11.37
N LYS A 458 8.44 18.47 10.91
CA LYS A 458 8.94 17.37 11.72
C LYS A 458 10.05 16.63 10.97
N LEU A 459 11.07 16.20 11.70
CA LEU A 459 12.11 15.31 11.21
C LEU A 459 11.89 13.90 11.76
N GLY A 460 11.88 12.90 10.90
CA GLY A 460 11.77 11.50 11.27
C GLY A 460 13.05 10.74 10.97
N LEU A 461 13.40 9.84 11.87
CA LEU A 461 14.50 8.88 11.74
C LEU A 461 13.93 7.49 11.99
N GLU A 462 14.16 6.56 11.09
CA GLU A 462 13.66 5.20 11.20
C GLU A 462 14.75 4.19 10.87
N TYR A 463 14.67 3.05 11.51
CA TYR A 463 15.56 1.94 11.28
C TYR A 463 14.78 0.64 11.29
N ASN A 464 15.07 -0.23 10.31
CA ASN A 464 14.52 -1.57 10.22
C ASN A 464 15.64 -2.60 10.06
N TYR A 465 15.47 -3.75 10.70
CA TYR A 465 16.30 -4.92 10.52
C TYR A 465 15.44 -6.16 10.33
N GLY A 466 15.78 -6.99 9.36
CA GLY A 466 15.22 -8.32 9.18
C GLY A 466 16.31 -9.38 9.10
N SER A 467 16.13 -10.47 9.82
CA SER A 467 17.06 -11.60 9.84
C SER A 467 16.97 -12.46 8.58
N LYS A 468 17.83 -13.48 8.47
CA LYS A 468 17.90 -14.40 7.32
C LYS A 468 16.55 -15.00 6.92
N TRP A 469 15.75 -15.43 7.90
CA TRP A 469 14.49 -16.15 7.66
C TRP A 469 13.26 -15.29 7.88
N TRP A 470 13.43 -13.96 7.91
CA TRP A 470 12.31 -13.04 8.04
C TRP A 470 11.37 -13.13 6.84
N MET A 471 10.08 -13.43 7.10
CA MET A 471 9.06 -13.68 6.08
C MET A 471 7.72 -13.06 6.45
N PRO A 472 7.60 -11.73 6.47
CA PRO A 472 6.35 -11.05 6.79
C PRO A 472 5.36 -11.11 5.63
N PHE A 473 4.08 -10.92 5.93
CA PHE A 473 3.03 -10.78 4.92
C PHE A 473 2.94 -9.34 4.41
N HIS A 474 3.88 -8.96 3.54
CA HIS A 474 3.93 -7.64 2.93
C HIS A 474 3.93 -7.74 1.42
N VAL A 475 3.08 -6.94 0.78
CA VAL A 475 3.06 -6.83 -0.68
C VAL A 475 3.61 -5.48 -1.18
N GLY A 476 4.05 -4.66 -0.29
CA GLY A 476 4.57 -3.33 -0.53
C GLY A 476 3.62 -2.29 -0.01
N SER A 477 4.09 -1.50 0.90
CA SER A 477 3.47 -0.27 1.35
C SER A 477 3.90 0.88 0.43
N ASP A 478 4.05 2.05 0.97
CA ASP A 478 4.45 3.26 0.25
C ASP A 478 5.84 3.22 -0.42
N ASP A 479 6.60 2.15 -0.25
CA ASP A 479 7.91 2.00 -0.87
C ASP A 479 7.74 1.47 -2.30
N PRO A 480 8.22 2.19 -3.34
CA PRO A 480 7.84 1.89 -4.72
C PRO A 480 8.41 0.56 -5.23
N TYR A 481 9.53 0.11 -4.69
CA TYR A 481 10.22 -1.10 -5.16
C TYR A 481 10.02 -2.29 -4.23
N MET A 482 10.16 -2.07 -2.92
CA MET A 482 10.01 -3.10 -1.90
C MET A 482 9.63 -2.46 -0.57
N ASN A 483 8.73 -3.09 0.17
CA ASN A 483 8.47 -2.70 1.54
C ASN A 483 9.75 -2.83 2.38
N LYS A 484 10.22 -1.73 2.98
CA LYS A 484 11.42 -1.73 3.82
C LYS A 484 11.34 -2.75 4.95
N LEU A 485 10.13 -3.02 5.47
CA LEU A 485 9.91 -3.97 6.56
C LEU A 485 10.12 -5.44 6.14
N SER A 486 10.13 -5.73 4.84
CA SER A 486 10.43 -7.07 4.31
C SER A 486 11.93 -7.34 4.10
N THR A 487 12.79 -6.33 4.31
CA THR A 487 14.20 -6.44 4.01
C THR A 487 14.90 -7.47 4.92
N ARG A 488 15.64 -8.40 4.31
CA ARG A 488 16.57 -9.32 4.99
C ARG A 488 17.95 -8.66 5.08
N GLY A 489 18.10 -7.78 6.03
CA GLY A 489 19.23 -6.89 6.19
C GLY A 489 18.81 -5.66 6.98
N HIS A 490 19.34 -4.50 6.62
CA HIS A 490 19.12 -3.25 7.33
C HIS A 490 18.53 -2.20 6.42
N VAL A 491 17.66 -1.34 6.96
CA VAL A 491 17.21 -0.13 6.29
C VAL A 491 17.27 1.03 7.27
N ALA A 492 17.85 2.13 6.85
CA ALA A 492 17.80 3.39 7.58
C ALA A 492 17.04 4.41 6.72
N GLU A 493 16.19 5.19 7.35
CA GLU A 493 15.42 6.25 6.70
C GLU A 493 15.51 7.53 7.51
N ILE A 494 15.71 8.63 6.81
CA ILE A 494 15.56 9.99 7.33
C ILE A 494 14.54 10.72 6.46
N TYR A 495 13.60 11.43 7.08
CA TYR A 495 12.61 12.20 6.33
C TYR A 495 12.21 13.49 7.03
N TRP A 496 11.95 14.49 6.21
CA TRP A 496 11.32 15.75 6.59
C TRP A 496 9.85 15.71 6.23
N GLN A 497 8.99 16.14 7.16
CA GLN A 497 7.57 16.38 6.92
C GLN A 497 7.23 17.81 7.20
N GLN A 498 6.40 18.42 6.35
CA GLN A 498 5.99 19.80 6.47
C GLN A 498 4.51 19.95 6.13
N ASP A 499 3.70 20.39 7.09
CA ASP A 499 2.36 20.87 6.79
C ASP A 499 2.45 22.21 6.05
N LEU A 500 1.83 22.31 4.88
CA LEU A 500 1.86 23.51 4.06
C LEU A 500 0.71 24.45 4.43
N PRO A 501 0.92 25.77 4.44
CA PRO A 501 -0.11 26.76 4.71
C PRO A 501 -1.01 26.98 3.49
N VAL A 502 -1.96 26.08 3.27
CA VAL A 502 -2.86 26.08 2.10
C VAL A 502 -4.21 26.80 2.33
N GLY A 503 -4.28 27.66 3.33
CA GLY A 503 -5.49 28.42 3.66
C GLY A 503 -6.39 27.77 4.71
N GLN A 504 -7.63 28.26 4.82
CA GLN A 504 -8.58 27.77 5.81
C GLN A 504 -9.09 26.38 5.44
N LYS A 505 -9.14 25.48 6.43
CA LYS A 505 -9.72 24.15 6.24
C LYS A 505 -11.22 24.24 5.93
N LEU A 506 -11.63 23.63 4.84
CA LEU A 506 -13.03 23.47 4.46
C LEU A 506 -13.59 22.10 4.85
N THR A 507 -12.73 21.10 5.03
CA THR A 507 -13.07 19.76 5.52
C THR A 507 -12.33 19.47 6.82
N LYS A 508 -12.82 18.50 7.61
CA LYS A 508 -12.17 18.09 8.87
C LYS A 508 -10.70 17.72 8.68
N ASN A 509 -10.40 17.00 7.60
CA ASN A 509 -9.08 16.45 7.30
C ASN A 509 -8.28 17.32 6.32
N GLY A 510 -8.84 18.44 5.85
CA GLY A 510 -8.25 19.31 4.83
C GLY A 510 -6.86 19.81 5.24
N ARG A 511 -5.82 19.34 4.55
CA ARG A 511 -4.44 19.79 4.68
C ARG A 511 -3.59 19.37 3.49
N ALA A 512 -2.46 20.04 3.29
CA ALA A 512 -1.44 19.60 2.36
C ALA A 512 -0.16 19.26 3.12
N LEU A 513 0.46 18.12 2.80
CA LEU A 513 1.66 17.61 3.43
C LEU A 513 2.76 17.46 2.38
N LEU A 514 3.89 18.14 2.58
CA LEU A 514 5.13 17.89 1.88
C LEU A 514 5.97 16.88 2.69
N ARG A 515 6.53 15.89 2.01
CA ARG A 515 7.52 14.97 2.60
C ARG A 515 8.70 14.81 1.66
N VAL A 516 9.90 14.92 2.21
CA VAL A 516 11.15 14.60 1.51
C VAL A 516 11.92 13.62 2.38
N GLY A 517 12.44 12.55 1.80
CA GLY A 517 13.13 11.54 2.59
C GLY A 517 14.16 10.77 1.78
N PHE A 518 15.05 10.15 2.52
CA PHE A 518 16.13 9.32 2.01
C PHE A 518 16.14 7.98 2.74
N GLN A 519 16.12 6.90 1.97
CA GLN A 519 16.19 5.52 2.46
C GLN A 519 17.48 4.89 1.98
N HIS A 520 18.15 4.15 2.86
CA HIS A 520 19.30 3.34 2.49
C HIS A 520 19.10 1.91 2.97
N TYR A 521 19.26 0.97 2.04
CA TYR A 521 19.08 -0.46 2.23
C TYR A 521 20.45 -1.14 2.14
N TRP A 522 20.72 -2.05 3.09
CA TRP A 522 21.84 -3.00 3.06
C TRP A 522 21.25 -4.41 3.12
N PHE A 523 21.31 -5.12 2.02
CA PHE A 523 20.78 -6.46 1.90
C PHE A 523 21.84 -7.48 2.32
N ASN A 524 21.62 -8.15 3.45
CA ASN A 524 22.52 -9.21 3.90
C ASN A 524 22.24 -10.53 3.19
N TYR A 525 20.95 -10.77 2.91
CA TYR A 525 20.49 -12.01 2.30
C TYR A 525 19.60 -11.71 1.10
N TYR A 526 19.75 -12.54 0.07
CA TYR A 526 18.90 -12.56 -1.09
C TYR A 526 17.48 -13.02 -0.75
N GLY A 527 16.51 -12.64 -1.59
CA GLY A 527 15.12 -13.06 -1.46
C GLY A 527 14.30 -12.27 -0.42
N SER A 528 14.69 -11.02 -0.09
CA SER A 528 13.82 -10.12 0.68
C SER A 528 12.43 -10.06 0.05
N ALA A 529 11.37 -10.08 0.86
CA ALA A 529 9.96 -10.14 0.43
C ALA A 529 9.57 -11.38 -0.38
N ASN A 530 10.47 -12.33 -0.59
CA ASN A 530 10.21 -13.54 -1.34
C ASN A 530 10.12 -14.76 -0.42
N TRP A 531 8.96 -15.42 -0.43
CA TRP A 531 8.72 -16.59 0.40
C TRP A 531 9.25 -17.88 -0.23
N LEU A 532 9.39 -17.91 -1.56
CA LEU A 532 9.74 -19.11 -2.32
C LEU A 532 11.24 -19.32 -2.47
N GLU A 533 12.05 -18.28 -2.24
CA GLU A 533 13.50 -18.37 -2.42
C GLU A 533 14.24 -18.57 -1.12
N THR A 534 15.26 -19.42 -1.16
CA THR A 534 16.15 -19.62 -0.02
C THR A 534 17.02 -18.39 0.18
N PRO A 535 16.99 -17.78 1.38
CA PRO A 535 17.84 -16.64 1.67
C PRO A 535 19.31 -17.04 1.72
N ARG A 536 20.07 -16.61 0.73
CA ARG A 536 21.52 -16.79 0.65
C ARG A 536 22.22 -15.49 0.96
N LYS A 537 23.40 -15.60 1.59
CA LYS A 537 24.20 -14.43 1.90
C LYS A 537 24.77 -13.83 0.61
N ILE A 538 24.43 -12.57 0.34
CA ILE A 538 24.78 -11.92 -0.93
C ILE A 538 26.28 -11.79 -1.11
N SER A 539 27.04 -11.58 -0.03
CA SER A 539 28.51 -11.51 -0.06
C SER A 539 29.18 -12.82 -0.50
N ASP A 540 28.50 -13.95 -0.46
CA ASP A 540 29.09 -15.24 -0.79
C ASP A 540 29.13 -15.51 -2.30
N ILE A 541 28.37 -14.77 -3.12
CA ILE A 541 28.30 -14.99 -4.55
C ILE A 541 29.68 -14.88 -5.23
N GLU A 542 30.44 -13.86 -4.89
CA GLU A 542 31.78 -13.63 -5.46
C GLU A 542 32.77 -14.75 -5.03
N LYS A 543 32.63 -15.20 -3.78
CA LYS A 543 33.42 -16.33 -3.27
C LYS A 543 33.12 -17.60 -4.03
N TRP A 544 31.83 -17.93 -4.24
CA TRP A 544 31.45 -19.15 -4.97
C TRP A 544 31.91 -19.12 -6.42
N VAL A 545 31.75 -18.00 -7.12
CA VAL A 545 32.19 -17.85 -8.51
C VAL A 545 33.72 -17.98 -8.61
N LYS A 546 34.47 -17.34 -7.69
CA LYS A 546 35.93 -17.46 -7.64
C LYS A 546 36.39 -18.89 -7.41
N GLN A 547 35.78 -19.58 -6.44
CA GLN A 547 36.10 -20.98 -6.13
C GLN A 547 35.72 -21.91 -7.31
N ALA A 548 34.56 -21.70 -7.94
CA ALA A 548 34.15 -22.46 -9.11
C ALA A 548 35.17 -22.33 -10.25
N ASN A 549 35.63 -21.12 -10.56
CA ASN A 549 36.65 -20.89 -11.59
C ASN A 549 37.99 -21.58 -11.28
N GLN A 550 38.36 -21.65 -10.00
CA GLN A 550 39.61 -22.34 -9.58
C GLN A 550 39.50 -23.87 -9.72
N LEU A 551 38.29 -24.42 -9.48
CA LEU A 551 38.06 -25.85 -9.54
C LEU A 551 37.71 -26.36 -10.94
N MET A 552 37.47 -25.49 -11.90
CA MET A 552 36.99 -25.87 -13.23
C MET A 552 37.89 -26.87 -13.94
N GLY A 553 39.23 -26.79 -13.75
CA GLY A 553 40.21 -27.71 -14.33
C GLY A 553 40.51 -28.95 -13.52
N SER A 554 40.27 -28.95 -12.20
CA SER A 554 40.64 -30.05 -11.30
C SER A 554 39.41 -30.86 -10.80
N ASP A 555 38.30 -30.19 -10.56
CA ASP A 555 37.03 -30.82 -10.13
C ASP A 555 35.84 -30.06 -10.76
N PRO A 556 35.49 -30.39 -12.02
CA PRO A 556 34.39 -29.73 -12.73
C PRO A 556 33.03 -29.93 -12.05
N MET A 557 32.80 -31.02 -11.35
CA MET A 557 31.53 -31.27 -10.65
C MET A 557 31.35 -30.34 -9.45
N ALA A 558 32.40 -30.19 -8.64
CA ALA A 558 32.38 -29.24 -7.54
C ALA A 558 32.26 -27.80 -8.05
N ALA A 559 32.94 -27.45 -9.14
CA ALA A 559 32.81 -26.15 -9.81
C ALA A 559 31.37 -25.87 -10.25
N MET A 560 30.72 -26.84 -10.91
CA MET A 560 29.31 -26.73 -11.31
C MET A 560 28.40 -26.55 -10.11
N GLY A 561 28.59 -27.28 -9.02
CA GLY A 561 27.82 -27.13 -7.79
C GLY A 561 27.90 -25.74 -7.17
N LEU A 562 29.08 -25.12 -7.19
CA LEU A 562 29.28 -23.74 -6.71
C LEU A 562 28.62 -22.70 -7.65
N MET A 563 28.73 -22.89 -8.97
CA MET A 563 28.05 -22.05 -9.95
C MET A 563 26.54 -22.15 -9.83
N GLN A 564 25.98 -23.36 -9.67
CA GLN A 564 24.56 -23.52 -9.40
C GLN A 564 24.12 -22.75 -8.16
N LYS A 565 24.89 -22.80 -7.07
CA LYS A 565 24.59 -21.98 -5.87
C LYS A 565 24.58 -20.49 -6.18
N ALA A 566 25.53 -19.99 -6.95
CA ALA A 566 25.57 -18.60 -7.36
C ALA A 566 24.39 -18.21 -8.26
N MET A 567 24.00 -19.09 -9.18
CA MET A 567 22.87 -18.92 -10.10
C MET A 567 21.51 -18.87 -9.39
N THR A 568 21.42 -19.35 -8.14
CA THR A 568 20.16 -19.24 -7.36
C THR A 568 19.80 -17.82 -6.98
N MET A 569 20.71 -16.85 -7.13
CA MET A 569 20.45 -15.43 -6.92
C MET A 569 20.28 -14.73 -8.27
N TYR A 570 19.03 -14.46 -8.63
CA TYR A 570 18.70 -13.88 -9.94
C TYR A 570 19.31 -12.48 -10.13
N VAL A 571 19.08 -11.57 -9.18
CA VAL A 571 19.70 -10.23 -9.17
C VAL A 571 20.15 -9.92 -7.74
N PRO A 572 21.42 -10.23 -7.39
CA PRO A 572 21.90 -10.08 -6.02
C PRO A 572 22.29 -8.63 -5.74
N ILE A 573 21.37 -7.86 -5.23
CA ILE A 573 21.64 -6.49 -4.78
C ILE A 573 22.12 -6.51 -3.34
N ASP A 574 23.22 -5.84 -3.08
CA ASP A 574 23.76 -5.67 -1.73
C ASP A 574 23.39 -4.32 -1.09
N LYS A 575 23.20 -3.29 -1.91
CA LYS A 575 22.84 -1.95 -1.43
C LYS A 575 21.89 -1.27 -2.39
N MET A 576 20.96 -0.52 -1.83
CA MET A 576 20.08 0.36 -2.58
C MET A 576 19.83 1.63 -1.76
N TRP A 577 19.72 2.76 -2.42
CA TRP A 577 19.18 3.96 -1.80
C TRP A 577 18.06 4.56 -2.65
N ASN A 578 17.17 5.22 -1.98
CA ASN A 578 16.04 5.91 -2.58
C ASN A 578 15.90 7.30 -1.97
N LEU A 579 16.01 8.33 -2.79
CA LEU A 579 15.66 9.70 -2.44
C LEU A 579 14.26 9.97 -2.97
N TYR A 580 13.36 10.45 -2.13
CA TYR A 580 12.00 10.72 -2.55
C TYR A 580 11.47 12.06 -2.07
N GLY A 581 10.55 12.62 -2.86
CA GLY A 581 9.74 13.77 -2.50
C GLY A 581 8.28 13.51 -2.81
N SER A 582 7.37 13.93 -1.93
CA SER A 582 5.93 13.79 -2.17
C SER A 582 5.14 14.99 -1.67
N LEU A 583 4.11 15.34 -2.43
CA LEU A 583 3.06 16.28 -2.03
C LEU A 583 1.76 15.51 -1.92
N GLU A 584 1.10 15.62 -0.78
CA GLU A 584 -0.14 14.90 -0.47
C GLU A 584 -1.21 15.88 0.01
N LEU A 585 -2.37 15.84 -0.62
CA LEU A 585 -3.54 16.62 -0.26
C LEU A 585 -4.57 15.70 0.39
N PHE A 586 -4.97 16.01 1.62
CA PHE A 586 -6.05 15.32 2.34
C PHE A 586 -7.35 16.11 2.28
N PHE A 587 -8.48 15.43 2.18
CA PHE A 587 -9.81 16.05 2.10
C PHE A 587 -10.91 15.27 2.81
#